data_f1ccdd458898e0447d00c29860a85455
#
_entry.id   f1ccdd458898e0447d00c29860a85455
#
_cell.length_a   1.000
_cell.length_b   1.000
_cell.length_c   1.000
_cell.angle_alpha   90.00
_cell.angle_beta   90.00
_cell.angle_gamma   90.00
#
_symmetry.space_group_name_H-M   'P 1'
#
loop_
_entity.id
_entity.type
_entity.pdbx_description
1 polymer ?
#
loop_
_entity_poly.entity_id
_entity_poly.type
_entity_poly.pdbx_seq_one_letter_code
_entity_poly.pdbx_strand_id
1 'polypeptide(L)'
;FGSRCQEIQAFSCRLRGWCTTVCCWLGFAADGTSEQQSSMDSFQQYVGEFRDLAKRPRSFLTQVLNLGCIVFSALMLWKGLMVVTGSESPVVVVLSGSMEPGLQRGDILFLTLFSEPFKPGDIVVFQIEGRDIPIVHRMMNVHEKTDGKLAMLTKGDNNQVDDRGLYAARQLFISRKEIMGRAQAYLPYVGMVTIWLNDYPWLKYVLIGSMGFFVIIGRE
;
A
#
# COMPACT_ATOMS: atom_id res chain seq x y z
N PHE A 1 25.05 -50.57 39.67
CA PHE A 1 23.74 -49.96 39.94
C PHE A 1 22.91 -49.70 38.63
N GLY A 2 23.34 -50.27 37.47
CA GLY A 2 22.74 -50.09 36.17
C GLY A 2 21.88 -51.22 35.60
N SER A 3 21.73 -52.35 36.27
CA SER A 3 21.13 -53.56 35.68
C SER A 3 19.77 -53.96 36.24
N ARG A 4 19.16 -53.20 37.10
CA ARG A 4 17.81 -53.48 37.68
C ARG A 4 16.66 -52.60 37.14
N CYS A 5 16.97 -51.66 36.28
CA CYS A 5 15.91 -50.80 35.67
C CYS A 5 15.33 -51.34 34.36
N GLN A 6 15.98 -52.32 33.69
CA GLN A 6 15.50 -52.89 32.44
C GLN A 6 14.48 -54.04 32.60
N GLU A 7 14.46 -54.75 33.76
CA GLU A 7 13.51 -55.86 33.96
C GLU A 7 12.11 -55.40 34.37
N ILE A 8 11.93 -54.18 34.89
CA ILE A 8 10.62 -53.68 35.32
C ILE A 8 9.82 -53.13 34.12
N GLN A 9 10.47 -52.76 33.01
CA GLN A 9 9.78 -52.28 31.80
C GLN A 9 9.23 -53.41 30.92
N ALA A 10 9.75 -54.63 30.99
CA ALA A 10 9.27 -55.75 30.17
C ALA A 10 8.00 -56.43 30.70
N PHE A 11 7.66 -56.25 31.97
CA PHE A 11 6.47 -56.86 32.58
C PHE A 11 5.21 -55.99 32.47
N SER A 12 5.35 -54.69 32.23
CA SER A 12 4.21 -53.75 32.09
C SER A 12 3.64 -53.69 30.67
N CYS A 13 4.31 -54.29 29.67
CA CYS A 13 3.89 -54.19 28.26
C CYS A 13 2.93 -55.31 27.81
N ARG A 14 2.69 -56.35 28.65
CA ARG A 14 1.85 -57.49 28.23
C ARG A 14 0.36 -57.39 28.61
N LEU A 15 -0.07 -56.35 29.33
CA LEU A 15 -1.47 -56.11 29.72
C LEU A 15 -2.12 -54.90 29.05
N ARG A 16 -1.47 -54.28 28.03
CA ARG A 16 -2.00 -53.09 27.36
C ARG A 16 -2.43 -53.31 25.92
N GLY A 17 -2.87 -54.53 25.57
CA GLY A 17 -3.43 -54.81 24.23
C GLY A 17 -4.75 -54.14 23.91
N TRP A 18 -5.36 -53.45 24.87
CA TRP A 18 -6.68 -52.78 24.67
C TRP A 18 -6.64 -51.25 24.79
N CYS A 19 -5.50 -50.63 25.05
CA CYS A 19 -5.39 -49.20 25.23
C CYS A 19 -4.92 -48.42 23.98
N THR A 20 -4.43 -49.14 22.96
CA THR A 20 -3.88 -48.51 21.74
C THR A 20 -4.97 -48.06 20.78
N THR A 21 -6.19 -48.63 20.84
CA THR A 21 -7.28 -48.27 19.93
C THR A 21 -8.07 -47.02 20.41
N VAL A 22 -8.05 -46.74 21.71
CA VAL A 22 -8.74 -45.58 22.29
C VAL A 22 -7.84 -44.33 22.30
N CYS A 23 -6.53 -44.49 22.44
CA CYS A 23 -5.58 -43.38 22.35
C CYS A 23 -5.36 -42.85 20.93
N CYS A 24 -5.58 -43.67 19.88
CA CYS A 24 -5.51 -43.18 18.51
C CYS A 24 -6.73 -42.35 18.10
N TRP A 25 -7.86 -42.49 18.83
CA TRP A 25 -9.06 -41.65 18.57
C TRP A 25 -9.06 -40.34 19.35
N LEU A 26 -8.24 -40.21 20.40
CA LEU A 26 -8.04 -38.99 21.18
C LEU A 26 -6.77 -38.21 20.77
N GLY A 27 -5.99 -38.73 19.84
CA GLY A 27 -4.77 -38.08 19.30
C GLY A 27 -5.07 -36.82 18.45
N PHE A 28 -6.34 -36.51 18.17
CA PHE A 28 -6.71 -35.29 17.46
C PHE A 28 -6.82 -34.04 18.36
N ALA A 29 -6.68 -34.20 19.67
CA ALA A 29 -6.79 -33.06 20.62
C ALA A 29 -5.41 -32.61 21.17
N ALA A 30 -4.30 -33.28 20.81
CA ALA A 30 -2.98 -32.96 21.36
C ALA A 30 -2.08 -32.16 20.41
N ASP A 31 -2.45 -32.01 19.13
CA ASP A 31 -1.65 -31.23 18.17
C ASP A 31 -1.85 -29.71 18.27
N GLY A 32 -2.94 -29.25 18.91
CA GLY A 32 -3.18 -27.83 19.12
C GLY A 32 -2.28 -27.15 20.15
N THR A 33 -1.62 -27.93 21.02
CA THR A 33 -0.76 -27.36 22.08
C THR A 33 0.68 -27.14 21.63
N SER A 34 1.16 -27.89 20.66
CA SER A 34 2.53 -27.76 20.13
C SER A 34 2.69 -26.53 19.21
N GLU A 35 1.68 -26.21 18.41
CA GLU A 35 1.68 -25.02 17.57
C GLU A 35 1.55 -23.73 18.40
N GLN A 36 0.73 -23.75 19.44
CA GLN A 36 0.54 -22.61 20.31
C GLN A 36 1.77 -22.35 21.19
N GLN A 37 2.50 -23.39 21.56
CA GLN A 37 3.74 -23.30 22.32
C GLN A 37 4.89 -22.75 21.46
N SER A 38 5.02 -23.19 20.22
CA SER A 38 5.98 -22.68 19.23
C SER A 38 5.76 -21.18 18.92
N SER A 39 4.51 -20.73 18.85
CA SER A 39 4.18 -19.31 18.65
C SER A 39 4.52 -18.45 19.88
N MET A 40 4.28 -18.97 21.08
CA MET A 40 4.62 -18.28 22.33
C MET A 40 6.14 -18.21 22.56
N ASP A 41 6.87 -19.26 22.22
CA ASP A 41 8.33 -19.28 22.34
C ASP A 41 8.98 -18.29 21.36
N SER A 42 8.45 -18.17 20.14
CA SER A 42 8.87 -17.17 19.17
C SER A 42 8.61 -15.75 19.67
N PHE A 43 7.44 -15.48 20.25
CA PHE A 43 7.12 -14.19 20.82
C PHE A 43 8.01 -13.83 22.02
N GLN A 44 8.29 -14.81 22.90
CA GLN A 44 9.22 -14.65 24.04
C GLN A 44 10.64 -14.35 23.55
N GLN A 45 11.06 -14.96 22.45
CA GLN A 45 12.36 -14.70 21.84
C GLN A 45 12.45 -13.26 21.31
N TYR A 46 11.42 -12.76 20.62
CA TYR A 46 11.37 -11.35 20.17
C TYR A 46 11.39 -10.36 21.33
N VAL A 47 10.64 -10.66 22.41
CA VAL A 47 10.65 -9.82 23.61
C VAL A 47 12.02 -9.86 24.31
N GLY A 48 12.68 -11.03 24.30
CA GLY A 48 14.04 -11.20 24.80
C GLY A 48 15.06 -10.39 24.01
N GLU A 49 15.02 -10.44 22.67
CA GLU A 49 15.87 -9.64 21.79
C GLU A 49 15.65 -8.14 21.99
N PHE A 50 14.40 -7.70 22.15
CA PHE A 50 14.08 -6.30 22.44
C PHE A 50 14.64 -5.85 23.80
N ARG A 51 14.56 -6.70 24.82
CA ARG A 51 15.12 -6.43 26.15
C ARG A 51 16.64 -6.37 26.13
N ASP A 52 17.29 -7.24 25.34
CA ASP A 52 18.76 -7.25 25.23
C ASP A 52 19.27 -6.11 24.33
N LEU A 53 18.50 -5.69 23.31
CA LEU A 53 18.75 -4.46 22.56
C LEU A 53 18.70 -3.23 23.49
N ALA A 54 17.71 -3.17 24.39
CA ALA A 54 17.58 -2.07 25.35
C ALA A 54 18.74 -2.00 26.35
N LYS A 55 19.37 -3.14 26.68
CA LYS A 55 20.56 -3.22 27.54
C LYS A 55 21.85 -2.80 26.85
N ARG A 56 21.88 -2.79 25.50
CA ARG A 56 23.06 -2.39 24.70
C ARG A 56 22.75 -1.08 23.96
N PRO A 57 22.94 0.10 24.57
CA PRO A 57 22.49 1.38 24.01
C PRO A 57 23.13 1.70 22.64
N ARG A 58 24.34 1.20 22.36
CA ARG A 58 25.00 1.38 21.07
C ARG A 58 24.31 0.62 19.94
N SER A 59 23.96 -0.66 20.17
CA SER A 59 23.26 -1.48 19.17
C SER A 59 21.85 -0.97 18.89
N PHE A 60 21.14 -0.57 19.95
CA PHE A 60 19.83 0.06 19.83
C PHE A 60 19.89 1.35 18.98
N LEU A 61 20.85 2.23 19.31
CA LEU A 61 21.03 3.51 18.60
C LEU A 61 21.36 3.27 17.11
N THR A 62 22.23 2.30 16.80
CA THR A 62 22.57 1.94 15.41
C THR A 62 21.34 1.44 14.64
N GLN A 63 20.47 0.64 15.27
CA GLN A 63 19.27 0.11 14.65
C GLN A 63 18.22 1.21 14.39
N VAL A 64 18.04 2.10 15.34
CA VAL A 64 17.16 3.29 15.18
C VAL A 64 17.69 4.21 14.09
N LEU A 65 19.00 4.45 14.03
CA LEU A 65 19.64 5.25 12.99
C LEU A 65 19.47 4.62 11.61
N ASN A 66 19.67 3.31 11.47
CA ASN A 66 19.46 2.61 10.21
C ASN A 66 18.00 2.70 9.74
N LEU A 67 17.04 2.48 10.65
CA LEU A 67 15.62 2.67 10.35
C LEU A 67 15.33 4.12 9.93
N GLY A 68 15.89 5.08 10.67
CA GLY A 68 15.80 6.51 10.32
C GLY A 68 16.36 6.80 8.92
N CYS A 69 17.54 6.27 8.58
CA CYS A 69 18.12 6.44 7.25
C CYS A 69 17.20 5.91 6.14
N ILE A 70 16.57 4.75 6.34
CA ILE A 70 15.63 4.17 5.34
C ILE A 70 14.42 5.11 5.17
N VAL A 71 13.81 5.56 6.26
CA VAL A 71 12.64 6.44 6.21
C VAL A 71 13.00 7.79 5.57
N PHE A 72 14.11 8.41 6.00
CA PHE A 72 14.54 9.69 5.45
C PHE A 72 14.94 9.58 3.97
N SER A 73 15.60 8.49 3.55
CA SER A 73 15.91 8.28 2.12
C SER A 73 14.65 8.17 1.27
N ALA A 74 13.63 7.45 1.74
CA ALA A 74 12.34 7.37 1.05
C ALA A 74 11.65 8.74 0.94
N LEU A 75 11.64 9.52 2.03
CA LEU A 75 11.10 10.88 2.03
C LEU A 75 11.88 11.83 1.11
N MET A 76 13.20 11.72 1.06
CA MET A 76 14.04 12.51 0.17
C MET A 76 13.76 12.18 -1.30
N LEU A 77 13.60 10.90 -1.64
CA LEU A 77 13.22 10.49 -3.00
C LEU A 77 11.84 11.03 -3.39
N TRP A 78 10.87 10.93 -2.50
CA TRP A 78 9.52 11.45 -2.75
C TRP A 78 9.51 12.98 -2.93
N LYS A 79 10.16 13.70 -2.02
CA LYS A 79 10.28 15.16 -2.12
C LYS A 79 11.12 15.59 -3.32
N GLY A 80 12.17 14.84 -3.64
CA GLY A 80 12.97 15.05 -4.86
C GLY A 80 12.10 14.93 -6.11
N LEU A 81 11.23 13.92 -6.17
CA LEU A 81 10.30 13.74 -7.29
C LEU A 81 9.32 14.92 -7.40
N MET A 82 8.77 15.42 -6.28
CA MET A 82 7.90 16.61 -6.28
C MET A 82 8.62 17.85 -6.80
N VAL A 83 9.89 18.05 -6.44
CA VAL A 83 10.69 19.18 -6.93
C VAL A 83 10.99 19.05 -8.42
N VAL A 84 11.35 17.86 -8.88
CA VAL A 84 11.67 17.60 -10.31
C VAL A 84 10.43 17.73 -11.19
N THR A 85 9.26 17.35 -10.70
CA THR A 85 7.99 17.47 -11.46
C THR A 85 7.31 18.82 -11.29
N GLY A 86 7.66 19.57 -10.25
CA GLY A 86 7.00 20.84 -9.87
C GLY A 86 5.54 20.66 -9.41
N SER A 87 5.10 19.45 -9.19
CA SER A 87 3.74 19.10 -8.79
C SER A 87 3.70 18.61 -7.33
N GLU A 88 2.69 19.00 -6.59
CA GLU A 88 2.46 18.51 -5.23
C GLU A 88 2.15 17.00 -5.20
N SER A 89 1.53 16.48 -6.27
CA SER A 89 1.22 15.07 -6.44
C SER A 89 1.77 14.57 -7.77
N PRO A 90 3.03 14.13 -7.82
CA PRO A 90 3.68 13.71 -9.06
C PRO A 90 3.10 12.43 -9.66
N VAL A 91 2.42 11.61 -8.87
CA VAL A 91 1.84 10.33 -9.28
C VAL A 91 0.39 10.26 -8.82
N VAL A 92 -0.52 9.99 -9.76
CA VAL A 92 -1.96 9.88 -9.50
C VAL A 92 -2.51 8.63 -10.17
N VAL A 93 -3.45 7.95 -9.52
CA VAL A 93 -4.14 6.76 -10.06
C VAL A 93 -5.51 7.17 -10.59
N VAL A 94 -5.84 6.72 -11.80
CA VAL A 94 -7.15 6.94 -12.41
C VAL A 94 -8.19 6.03 -11.76
N LEU A 95 -9.20 6.61 -11.11
CA LEU A 95 -10.22 5.88 -10.37
C LEU A 95 -11.53 5.68 -11.14
N SER A 96 -11.79 6.47 -12.19
CA SER A 96 -13.05 6.46 -12.93
C SER A 96 -12.82 6.21 -14.43
N GLY A 97 -13.88 5.78 -15.14
CA GLY A 97 -13.85 5.60 -16.59
C GLY A 97 -14.23 6.86 -17.41
N SER A 98 -14.15 8.06 -16.82
CA SER A 98 -14.52 9.31 -17.51
C SER A 98 -13.61 9.67 -18.69
N MET A 99 -12.42 9.09 -18.76
CA MET A 99 -11.42 9.32 -19.81
C MET A 99 -11.29 8.15 -20.79
N GLU A 100 -12.20 7.18 -20.74
CA GLU A 100 -12.21 6.09 -21.71
C GLU A 100 -12.55 6.62 -23.12
N PRO A 101 -11.95 6.05 -24.19
CA PRO A 101 -11.04 4.89 -24.21
C PRO A 101 -9.57 5.24 -23.97
N GLY A 102 -9.20 6.52 -23.84
CA GLY A 102 -7.81 6.97 -23.78
C GLY A 102 -7.07 6.56 -22.52
N LEU A 103 -7.72 6.66 -21.35
CA LEU A 103 -7.20 6.22 -20.05
C LEU A 103 -8.23 5.33 -19.40
N GLN A 104 -7.75 4.22 -18.82
CA GLN A 104 -8.59 3.25 -18.14
C GLN A 104 -8.48 3.38 -16.62
N ARG A 105 -9.52 2.90 -15.93
CA ARG A 105 -9.47 2.77 -14.47
C ARG A 105 -8.29 1.88 -14.07
N GLY A 106 -7.45 2.39 -13.17
CA GLY A 106 -6.26 1.68 -12.71
C GLY A 106 -4.96 2.09 -13.41
N ASP A 107 -5.00 3.05 -14.33
CA ASP A 107 -3.80 3.61 -14.89
C ASP A 107 -3.11 4.55 -13.89
N ILE A 108 -1.79 4.53 -13.85
CA ILE A 108 -0.98 5.47 -13.08
C ILE A 108 -0.53 6.59 -14.01
N LEU A 109 -0.80 7.83 -13.63
CA LEU A 109 -0.38 9.02 -14.36
C LEU A 109 0.81 9.68 -13.67
N PHE A 110 1.80 10.09 -14.47
CA PHE A 110 2.91 10.93 -14.03
C PHE A 110 2.62 12.37 -14.44
N LEU A 111 2.59 13.26 -13.44
CA LEU A 111 2.26 14.66 -13.61
C LEU A 111 3.49 15.52 -13.63
N THR A 112 3.48 16.56 -14.46
CA THR A 112 4.46 17.65 -14.44
C THR A 112 3.75 19.00 -14.54
N LEU A 113 4.30 20.00 -13.86
CA LEU A 113 3.76 21.34 -13.83
C LEU A 113 4.62 22.36 -14.60
N PHE A 114 5.85 21.99 -14.95
CA PHE A 114 6.80 22.88 -15.66
C PHE A 114 6.49 23.09 -17.13
N SER A 115 5.59 22.31 -17.71
CA SER A 115 5.31 22.32 -19.13
C SER A 115 4.24 23.37 -19.48
N GLU A 116 4.58 24.61 -19.45
CA GLU A 116 3.77 25.72 -19.98
C GLU A 116 4.19 26.06 -21.43
N PRO A 117 3.30 26.57 -22.28
CA PRO A 117 1.89 26.88 -22.06
C PRO A 117 0.96 25.67 -22.15
N PHE A 118 -0.18 25.73 -21.45
CA PHE A 118 -1.25 24.73 -21.58
C PHE A 118 -1.90 24.84 -22.95
N LYS A 119 -2.15 23.70 -23.57
CA LYS A 119 -2.77 23.62 -24.89
C LYS A 119 -4.10 22.88 -24.82
N PRO A 120 -5.07 23.24 -25.67
CA PRO A 120 -6.25 22.41 -25.88
C PRO A 120 -5.80 20.99 -26.28
N GLY A 121 -6.42 19.98 -25.70
CA GLY A 121 -6.06 18.57 -25.88
C GLY A 121 -5.18 17.98 -24.78
N ASP A 122 -4.51 18.80 -23.96
CA ASP A 122 -3.72 18.31 -22.84
C ASP A 122 -4.62 17.64 -21.79
N ILE A 123 -4.14 16.53 -21.21
CA ILE A 123 -4.78 15.87 -20.08
C ILE A 123 -4.24 16.50 -18.81
N VAL A 124 -5.14 17.07 -18.02
CA VAL A 124 -4.80 17.78 -16.79
C VAL A 124 -5.47 17.13 -15.59
N VAL A 125 -4.77 17.21 -14.46
CA VAL A 125 -5.31 16.83 -13.17
C VAL A 125 -5.52 18.11 -12.38
N PHE A 126 -6.73 18.28 -11.89
CA PHE A 126 -7.13 19.47 -11.13
C PHE A 126 -7.95 19.07 -9.90
N GLN A 127 -7.88 19.91 -8.90
CA GLN A 127 -8.62 19.75 -7.64
C GLN A 127 -9.49 20.98 -7.41
N ILE A 128 -10.74 20.75 -7.08
CA ILE A 128 -11.73 21.78 -6.81
C ILE A 128 -11.83 21.97 -5.31
N GLU A 129 -11.93 23.21 -4.85
CA GLU A 129 -12.15 23.51 -3.44
C GLU A 129 -13.42 22.81 -2.93
N GLY A 130 -13.26 22.06 -1.82
CA GLY A 130 -14.34 21.27 -1.21
C GLY A 130 -14.45 19.83 -1.73
N ARG A 131 -13.55 19.38 -2.60
CA ARG A 131 -13.44 17.98 -3.02
C ARG A 131 -12.05 17.44 -2.68
N ASP A 132 -12.00 16.30 -2.00
CA ASP A 132 -10.74 15.67 -1.60
C ASP A 132 -10.08 14.90 -2.75
N ILE A 133 -10.87 14.50 -3.76
CA ILE A 133 -10.39 13.64 -4.87
C ILE A 133 -10.09 14.52 -6.08
N PRO A 134 -8.86 14.45 -6.62
CA PRO A 134 -8.51 15.14 -7.86
C PRO A 134 -9.25 14.53 -9.07
N ILE A 135 -9.55 15.38 -10.03
CA ILE A 135 -10.26 15.04 -11.28
C ILE A 135 -9.25 15.04 -12.42
N VAL A 136 -9.31 14.02 -13.29
CA VAL A 136 -8.46 13.87 -14.47
C VAL A 136 -9.32 14.02 -15.71
N HIS A 137 -9.20 15.13 -16.42
CA HIS A 137 -9.95 15.37 -17.66
C HIS A 137 -9.09 16.06 -18.72
N ARG A 138 -9.61 16.12 -19.95
CA ARG A 138 -8.96 16.76 -21.09
C ARG A 138 -9.33 18.22 -21.16
N MET A 139 -8.35 19.07 -21.42
CA MET A 139 -8.51 20.49 -21.64
C MET A 139 -9.13 20.75 -23.03
N MET A 140 -10.29 21.38 -23.06
CA MET A 140 -10.99 21.69 -24.30
C MET A 140 -10.63 23.07 -24.80
N ASN A 141 -10.71 24.07 -23.94
CA ASN A 141 -10.45 25.47 -24.27
C ASN A 141 -9.57 26.14 -23.21
N VAL A 142 -8.70 27.00 -23.70
CA VAL A 142 -7.85 27.88 -22.87
C VAL A 142 -8.12 29.32 -23.32
N HIS A 143 -8.58 30.14 -22.41
CA HIS A 143 -8.79 31.55 -22.60
C HIS A 143 -7.88 32.36 -21.69
N GLU A 144 -7.17 33.28 -22.25
CA GLU A 144 -6.46 34.28 -21.49
C GLU A 144 -7.35 35.50 -21.29
N LYS A 145 -7.65 35.81 -20.01
CA LYS A 145 -8.38 36.99 -19.65
C LYS A 145 -7.51 38.23 -19.80
N THR A 146 -8.14 39.39 -20.00
CA THR A 146 -7.46 40.69 -20.07
C THR A 146 -6.53 40.97 -18.87
N ASP A 147 -6.80 40.34 -17.76
CA ASP A 147 -5.98 40.42 -16.54
C ASP A 147 -4.74 39.42 -16.53
N GLY A 148 -4.46 38.78 -17.65
CA GLY A 148 -3.39 37.77 -17.75
C GLY A 148 -3.68 36.47 -17.02
N LYS A 149 -4.90 36.26 -16.50
CA LYS A 149 -5.32 35.04 -15.83
C LYS A 149 -5.84 34.05 -16.85
N LEU A 150 -5.35 32.80 -16.75
CA LEU A 150 -5.83 31.70 -17.58
C LEU A 150 -7.19 31.20 -17.04
N ALA A 151 -8.16 31.09 -17.96
CA ALA A 151 -9.46 30.50 -17.72
C ALA A 151 -9.57 29.25 -18.61
N MET A 152 -9.70 28.07 -18.03
CA MET A 152 -9.63 26.81 -18.75
C MET A 152 -10.92 26.03 -18.58
N LEU A 153 -11.34 25.35 -19.64
CA LEU A 153 -12.50 24.47 -19.64
C LEU A 153 -12.05 23.05 -19.89
N THR A 154 -12.50 22.14 -19.06
CA THR A 154 -12.19 20.71 -19.17
C THR A 154 -13.43 19.89 -19.47
N LYS A 155 -13.19 18.68 -19.99
CA LYS A 155 -14.22 17.68 -20.25
C LYS A 155 -13.61 16.29 -20.21
N GLY A 156 -14.31 15.32 -19.62
CA GLY A 156 -13.95 13.91 -19.74
C GLY A 156 -14.26 13.36 -21.14
N ASP A 157 -13.37 12.55 -21.69
CA ASP A 157 -13.51 11.99 -23.05
C ASP A 157 -14.78 11.14 -23.20
N ASN A 158 -15.17 10.43 -22.15
CA ASN A 158 -16.38 9.60 -22.10
C ASN A 158 -17.65 10.35 -21.61
N ASN A 159 -17.51 11.60 -21.21
CA ASN A 159 -18.64 12.37 -20.71
C ASN A 159 -19.39 13.02 -21.89
N GLN A 160 -20.71 13.14 -21.79
CA GLN A 160 -21.51 13.84 -22.82
C GLN A 160 -21.47 15.37 -22.66
N VAL A 161 -21.35 15.85 -21.42
CA VAL A 161 -21.35 17.26 -21.03
C VAL A 161 -19.97 17.69 -20.56
N ASP A 162 -19.71 19.01 -20.61
CA ASP A 162 -18.52 19.63 -20.06
C ASP A 162 -18.54 19.66 -18.50
N ASP A 163 -17.41 20.04 -17.91
CA ASP A 163 -17.21 19.95 -16.45
C ASP A 163 -17.72 21.18 -15.69
N ARG A 164 -18.44 22.11 -16.32
CA ARG A 164 -18.98 23.30 -15.65
C ARG A 164 -19.86 22.96 -14.44
N GLY A 165 -20.57 21.83 -14.52
CA GLY A 165 -21.39 21.31 -13.40
C GLY A 165 -20.60 20.73 -12.25
N LEU A 166 -19.31 20.43 -12.48
CA LEU A 166 -18.41 19.88 -11.46
C LEU A 166 -17.65 20.96 -10.68
N TYR A 167 -17.51 22.16 -11.28
CA TYR A 167 -16.76 23.28 -10.69
C TYR A 167 -17.45 23.85 -9.45
N ALA A 168 -16.75 24.69 -8.72
CA ALA A 168 -17.30 25.37 -7.56
C ALA A 168 -18.51 26.25 -7.96
N ALA A 169 -19.39 26.52 -7.02
CA ALA A 169 -20.59 27.32 -7.26
C ALA A 169 -20.23 28.69 -7.88
N ARG A 170 -20.85 29.01 -9.01
CA ARG A 170 -20.65 30.25 -9.81
C ARG A 170 -19.33 30.28 -10.60
N GLN A 171 -18.58 29.20 -10.68
CA GLN A 171 -17.37 29.11 -11.47
C GLN A 171 -17.69 28.44 -12.82
N LEU A 172 -17.34 29.10 -13.93
CA LEU A 172 -17.53 28.57 -15.28
C LEU A 172 -16.25 28.01 -15.90
N PHE A 173 -15.10 28.36 -15.36
CA PHE A 173 -13.77 27.98 -15.82
C PHE A 173 -12.87 27.70 -14.64
N ILE A 174 -11.96 26.75 -14.77
CA ILE A 174 -10.92 26.51 -13.78
C ILE A 174 -9.76 27.49 -13.93
N SER A 175 -9.16 27.83 -12.82
CA SER A 175 -7.98 28.69 -12.75
C SER A 175 -6.70 27.85 -12.71
N ARG A 176 -5.58 28.47 -13.06
CA ARG A 176 -4.24 27.86 -12.98
C ARG A 176 -3.93 27.29 -11.58
N LYS A 177 -4.45 27.90 -10.53
CA LYS A 177 -4.21 27.48 -9.14
C LYS A 177 -4.83 26.12 -8.79
N GLU A 178 -5.88 25.74 -9.48
CA GLU A 178 -6.61 24.49 -9.25
C GLU A 178 -5.97 23.32 -10.00
N ILE A 179 -5.04 23.58 -10.92
CA ILE A 179 -4.32 22.56 -11.69
C ILE A 179 -3.14 22.06 -10.88
N MET A 180 -3.14 20.77 -10.59
CA MET A 180 -2.05 20.05 -9.93
C MET A 180 -0.92 19.69 -10.90
N GLY A 181 -1.25 19.42 -12.17
CA GLY A 181 -0.27 19.08 -13.18
C GLY A 181 -0.90 18.60 -14.48
N ARG A 182 -0.03 18.46 -15.50
CA ARG A 182 -0.35 17.86 -16.80
C ARG A 182 0.21 16.44 -16.85
N ALA A 183 -0.59 15.49 -17.34
CA ALA A 183 -0.15 14.13 -17.56
C ALA A 183 0.87 14.06 -18.70
N GLN A 184 2.08 13.58 -18.42
CA GLN A 184 3.16 13.42 -19.40
C GLN A 184 3.32 11.96 -19.82
N ALA A 185 3.13 11.05 -18.87
CA ALA A 185 3.27 9.62 -19.09
C ALA A 185 2.21 8.86 -18.28
N TYR A 186 1.90 7.66 -18.71
CA TYR A 186 1.01 6.78 -17.96
C TYR A 186 1.55 5.33 -17.97
N LEU A 187 1.22 4.60 -16.91
CA LEU A 187 1.47 3.15 -16.81
C LEU A 187 0.13 2.45 -16.72
N PRO A 188 -0.21 1.62 -17.72
CA PRO A 188 -1.50 0.95 -17.76
C PRO A 188 -1.61 -0.12 -16.66
N TYR A 189 -2.78 -0.24 -16.05
CA TYR A 189 -3.19 -1.28 -15.09
C TYR A 189 -2.39 -1.41 -13.79
N VAL A 190 -1.26 -0.76 -13.63
CA VAL A 190 -0.42 -0.90 -12.42
C VAL A 190 -1.12 -0.40 -11.17
N GLY A 191 -1.93 0.64 -11.30
CA GLY A 191 -2.74 1.18 -10.20
C GLY A 191 -3.93 0.31 -9.77
N MET A 192 -4.28 -0.76 -10.54
CA MET A 192 -5.37 -1.67 -10.16
C MET A 192 -5.12 -2.33 -8.81
N VAL A 193 -3.86 -2.63 -8.50
CA VAL A 193 -3.48 -3.19 -7.19
C VAL A 193 -3.89 -2.25 -6.06
N THR A 194 -3.66 -0.95 -6.21
CA THR A 194 -4.05 0.06 -5.22
C THR A 194 -5.58 0.14 -5.07
N ILE A 195 -6.30 0.06 -6.19
CA ILE A 195 -7.76 0.05 -6.20
C ILE A 195 -8.29 -1.18 -5.47
N TRP A 196 -7.79 -2.39 -5.80
CA TRP A 196 -8.20 -3.63 -5.13
C TRP A 196 -7.91 -3.61 -3.62
N LEU A 197 -6.76 -3.07 -3.21
CA LEU A 197 -6.42 -2.92 -1.80
C LEU A 197 -7.38 -1.96 -1.07
N ASN A 198 -8.00 -1.02 -1.76
CA ASN A 198 -8.99 -0.10 -1.19
C ASN A 198 -10.41 -0.68 -1.22
N ASP A 199 -10.78 -1.33 -2.33
CA ASP A 199 -12.11 -1.93 -2.49
C ASP A 199 -12.29 -3.15 -1.56
N TYR A 200 -11.20 -3.91 -1.31
CA TYR A 200 -11.21 -5.11 -0.47
C TYR A 200 -10.28 -4.95 0.75
N PRO A 201 -10.74 -4.39 1.86
CA PRO A 201 -9.89 -4.12 3.03
C PRO A 201 -9.26 -5.39 3.63
N TRP A 202 -9.91 -6.56 3.50
CA TRP A 202 -9.35 -7.85 3.95
C TRP A 202 -8.06 -8.23 3.19
N LEU A 203 -7.89 -7.78 1.94
CA LEU A 203 -6.71 -8.05 1.12
C LEU A 203 -5.44 -7.44 1.73
N LYS A 204 -5.57 -6.30 2.42
CA LYS A 204 -4.46 -5.67 3.17
C LYS A 204 -3.95 -6.61 4.28
N TYR A 205 -4.87 -7.26 5.00
CA TYR A 205 -4.49 -8.19 6.08
C TYR A 205 -3.86 -9.47 5.54
N VAL A 206 -4.35 -9.99 4.40
CA VAL A 206 -3.72 -11.13 3.71
C VAL A 206 -2.30 -10.78 3.24
N LEU A 207 -2.12 -9.59 2.67
CA LEU A 207 -0.79 -9.13 2.24
C LEU A 207 0.18 -9.02 3.42
N ILE A 208 -0.23 -8.41 4.53
CA ILE A 208 0.59 -8.27 5.74
C ILE A 208 0.90 -9.65 6.33
N GLY A 209 -0.11 -10.54 6.40
CA GLY A 209 0.07 -11.91 6.89
C GLY A 209 1.03 -12.72 6.02
N SER A 210 0.94 -12.62 4.70
CA SER A 210 1.86 -13.31 3.79
C SER A 210 3.30 -12.79 3.91
N MET A 211 3.48 -11.48 4.02
CA MET A 211 4.81 -10.90 4.28
C MET A 211 5.40 -11.40 5.61
N GLY A 212 4.59 -11.41 6.68
CA GLY A 212 5.01 -11.95 7.97
C GLY A 212 5.40 -13.42 7.87
N PHE A 213 4.61 -14.22 7.15
CA PHE A 213 4.89 -15.64 6.92
C PHE A 213 6.22 -15.85 6.17
N PHE A 214 6.47 -15.09 5.10
CA PHE A 214 7.74 -15.15 4.37
C PHE A 214 8.95 -14.74 5.22
N VAL A 215 8.80 -13.74 6.10
CA VAL A 215 9.86 -13.33 7.03
C VAL A 215 10.17 -14.44 8.04
N ILE A 216 9.17 -15.19 8.49
CA ILE A 216 9.37 -16.30 9.43
C ILE A 216 10.08 -17.49 8.73
N ILE A 217 9.65 -17.84 7.51
CA ILE A 217 10.26 -18.96 6.75
C ILE A 217 11.65 -18.60 6.21
N GLY A 218 11.85 -17.38 5.75
CA GLY A 218 13.14 -16.95 5.18
C GLY A 218 14.26 -16.75 6.20
N ARG A 219 14.08 -17.16 7.43
CA ARG A 219 15.04 -17.08 8.53
C ARG A 219 15.89 -18.35 8.72
N GLU A 220 15.81 -19.33 7.80
CA GLU A 220 16.72 -20.48 7.76
C GLU A 220 18.06 -20.15 7.09
#